data_d3fc3d3abaa997a0b2bd6b839800ade0
#
_entry.id   d3fc3d3abaa997a0b2bd6b839800ade0
#
_cell.length_a   1.000
_cell.length_b   1.000
_cell.length_c   1.000
_cell.angle_alpha   90.00
_cell.angle_beta   90.00
_cell.angle_gamma   90.00
#
_symmetry.space_group_name_H-M   'P 1'
#
loop_
_entity.id
_entity.type
_entity.pdbx_description
1 polymer ?
#
loop_
_entity_poly.entity_id
_entity_poly.type
_entity_poly.pdbx_seq_one_letter_code
_entity_poly.pdbx_strand_id
1 'polypeptide(L)'
;MDLETGEADLSRRKLEYRMTGLSFREYLAISRGYRLPVYSLEDILKNKVDFPYNLERPLQLFKEYLQQGYYPFFKEKGYYIRLRSILNQALENDIPIFAKMNITTAQKLKRLLYI
;
A
#
# COMPACT_ATOMS: atom_id res chain seq x y z
N MET A 1 4.87 -24.59 -8.83
CA MET A 1 6.20 -24.00 -8.65
C MET A 1 6.27 -23.51 -7.22
N ASP A 2 7.01 -24.18 -6.36
CA ASP A 2 7.17 -23.78 -4.98
C ASP A 2 7.98 -22.48 -4.92
N LEU A 3 7.34 -21.40 -4.50
CA LEU A 3 8.01 -20.11 -4.30
C LEU A 3 9.15 -20.20 -3.27
N GLU A 4 9.06 -21.15 -2.34
CA GLU A 4 10.11 -21.42 -1.36
C GLU A 4 11.39 -21.99 -1.99
N THR A 5 11.28 -22.84 -3.04
CA THR A 5 12.46 -23.38 -3.74
C THR A 5 13.18 -22.31 -4.58
N GLY A 6 12.45 -21.35 -5.14
CA GLY A 6 13.01 -20.22 -5.86
C GLY A 6 13.75 -19.22 -4.95
N GLU A 7 13.30 -19.04 -3.71
CA GLU A 7 13.97 -18.18 -2.73
C GLU A 7 15.30 -18.75 -2.26
N ALA A 8 15.37 -20.05 -1.99
CA ALA A 8 16.59 -20.72 -1.54
C ALA A 8 17.72 -20.66 -2.58
N ASP A 9 17.38 -20.83 -3.87
CA ASP A 9 18.37 -20.79 -4.96
C ASP A 9 18.88 -19.38 -5.26
N LEU A 10 18.05 -18.35 -5.08
CA LEU A 10 18.42 -16.95 -5.32
C LEU A 10 19.03 -16.24 -4.09
N SER A 11 18.98 -16.84 -2.89
CA SER A 11 19.37 -16.21 -1.62
C SER A 11 20.79 -15.62 -1.60
N ARG A 12 21.71 -16.18 -2.39
CA ARG A 12 23.12 -15.70 -2.51
C ARG A 12 23.34 -14.66 -3.62
N ARG A 13 22.35 -14.44 -4.49
CA ARG A 13 22.46 -13.61 -5.71
C ARG A 13 21.49 -12.45 -5.74
N LYS A 14 20.56 -12.34 -4.77
CA LYS A 14 19.61 -11.25 -4.68
C LYS A 14 19.90 -10.38 -3.46
N LEU A 15 19.74 -9.08 -3.63
CA LEU A 15 19.63 -8.14 -2.53
C LEU A 15 18.15 -7.86 -2.32
N GLU A 16 17.61 -8.26 -1.19
CA GLU A 16 16.19 -8.13 -0.90
C GLU A 16 15.89 -6.80 -0.19
N TYR A 17 15.04 -6.00 -0.79
CA TYR A 17 14.52 -4.78 -0.19
C TYR A 17 13.04 -4.96 0.12
N ARG A 18 12.68 -4.73 1.37
CA ARG A 18 11.27 -4.72 1.77
C ARG A 18 10.70 -3.33 1.57
N MET A 19 9.79 -3.19 0.62
CA MET A 19 9.07 -1.95 0.34
C MET A 19 7.63 -2.10 0.82
N THR A 20 7.20 -1.20 1.71
CA THR A 20 5.80 -1.08 2.14
C THR A 20 5.06 -0.13 1.20
N GLY A 21 3.73 -0.03 1.35
CA GLY A 21 2.96 0.99 0.66
C GLY A 21 3.36 2.41 1.08
N LEU A 22 2.93 3.39 0.31
CA LEU A 22 3.23 4.80 0.58
C LEU A 22 2.62 5.25 1.90
N SER A 23 3.38 5.98 2.69
CA SER A 23 2.85 6.76 3.81
C SER A 23 2.08 7.99 3.30
N PHE A 24 1.25 8.59 4.13
CA PHE A 24 0.53 9.83 3.78
C PHE A 24 1.49 10.96 3.38
N ARG A 25 2.62 11.06 4.07
CA ARG A 25 3.65 12.05 3.74
C ARG A 25 4.24 11.82 2.35
N GLU A 26 4.58 10.58 2.01
CA GLU A 26 5.10 10.23 0.68
C GLU A 26 4.03 10.44 -0.40
N TYR A 27 2.79 10.09 -0.12
CA TYR A 27 1.68 10.38 -1.01
C TYR A 27 1.54 11.87 -1.30
N LEU A 28 1.61 12.74 -0.29
CA LEU A 28 1.56 14.20 -0.48
C LEU A 28 2.74 14.72 -1.30
N ALA A 29 3.94 14.16 -1.09
CA ALA A 29 5.11 14.53 -1.88
C ALA A 29 4.93 14.18 -3.36
N ILE A 30 4.42 12.99 -3.66
CA ILE A 30 4.23 12.51 -5.04
C ILE A 30 3.01 13.17 -5.70
N SER A 31 1.89 13.32 -4.97
CA SER A 31 0.62 13.82 -5.54
C SER A 31 0.57 15.33 -5.68
N ARG A 32 1.14 16.05 -4.71
CA ARG A 32 1.03 17.52 -4.58
C ARG A 32 2.37 18.26 -4.55
N GLY A 33 3.48 17.52 -4.49
CA GLY A 33 4.81 18.13 -4.35
C GLY A 33 5.14 18.65 -2.95
N TYR A 34 4.32 18.31 -1.94
CA TYR A 34 4.53 18.74 -0.56
C TYR A 34 5.60 17.89 0.12
N ARG A 35 6.80 18.39 0.23
CA ARG A 35 7.91 17.74 0.95
C ARG A 35 7.87 18.16 2.42
N LEU A 36 7.13 17.40 3.22
CA LEU A 36 7.00 17.64 4.65
C LEU A 36 8.22 17.12 5.40
N PRO A 37 8.78 17.91 6.33
CA PRO A 37 9.87 17.45 7.18
C PRO A 37 9.43 16.32 8.12
N VAL A 38 10.41 15.59 8.66
CA VAL A 38 10.18 14.57 9.67
C VAL A 38 10.35 15.19 11.04
N TYR A 39 9.38 14.98 11.91
CA TYR A 39 9.43 15.43 13.29
C TYR A 39 9.47 14.24 14.24
N SER A 40 10.20 14.39 15.34
CA SER A 40 10.15 13.42 16.44
C SER A 40 8.85 13.61 17.23
N LEU A 41 8.50 12.59 18.02
CA LEU A 41 7.36 12.70 18.92
C LEU A 41 7.56 13.85 19.92
N GLU A 42 8.80 14.06 20.38
CA GLU A 42 9.15 15.16 21.30
C GLU A 42 8.93 16.54 20.68
N ASP A 43 9.27 16.71 19.40
CA ASP A 43 9.03 17.98 18.69
C ASP A 43 7.53 18.27 18.55
N ILE A 44 6.74 17.23 18.29
CA ILE A 44 5.27 17.35 18.20
C ILE A 44 4.69 17.74 19.56
N LEU A 45 5.10 17.06 20.64
CA LEU A 45 4.62 17.34 21.99
C LEU A 45 5.01 18.75 22.49
N LYS A 46 6.18 19.24 22.09
CA LYS A 46 6.66 20.58 22.41
C LYS A 46 6.14 21.66 21.45
N ASN A 47 5.25 21.30 20.52
CA ASN A 47 4.71 22.19 19.50
C ASN A 47 5.79 22.91 18.65
N LYS A 48 6.91 22.22 18.40
CA LYS A 48 8.01 22.67 17.56
C LYS A 48 7.86 22.21 16.12
N VAL A 49 6.63 22.18 15.62
CA VAL A 49 6.29 21.73 14.27
C VAL A 49 6.05 22.94 13.39
N ASP A 50 6.86 23.07 12.35
CA ASP A 50 6.68 24.08 11.31
C ASP A 50 6.27 23.40 10.00
N PHE A 51 5.07 23.74 9.51
CA PHE A 51 4.61 23.26 8.22
C PHE A 51 4.93 24.30 7.15
N PRO A 52 5.88 24.02 6.25
CA PRO A 52 6.29 24.97 5.21
C PRO A 52 5.22 25.21 4.14
N TYR A 53 4.10 24.49 4.22
CA TYR A 53 2.98 24.59 3.29
C TYR A 53 1.68 24.87 4.02
N ASN A 54 0.87 25.73 3.43
CA ASN A 54 -0.51 25.89 3.87
C ASN A 54 -1.33 24.71 3.32
N LEU A 55 -1.49 23.68 4.16
CA LEU A 55 -2.28 22.50 3.81
C LEU A 55 -3.76 22.87 3.85
N GLU A 56 -4.30 23.26 2.71
CA GLU A 56 -5.74 23.44 2.59
C GLU A 56 -6.45 22.08 2.74
N ARG A 57 -7.38 22.01 3.68
CA ARG A 57 -8.23 20.85 3.94
C ARG A 57 -7.48 19.52 4.17
N PRO A 58 -6.63 19.42 5.21
CA PRO A 58 -5.81 18.24 5.45
C PRO A 58 -6.62 16.94 5.61
N LEU A 59 -7.82 17.02 6.17
CA LEU A 59 -8.71 15.87 6.32
C LEU A 59 -9.23 15.35 4.97
N GLN A 60 -9.45 16.22 4.00
CA GLN A 60 -9.85 15.81 2.66
C GLN A 60 -8.69 15.12 1.95
N LEU A 61 -7.48 15.66 2.04
CA LEU A 61 -6.27 15.05 1.51
C LEU A 61 -6.02 13.66 2.13
N PHE A 62 -6.28 13.52 3.42
CA PHE A 62 -6.17 12.23 4.09
C PHE A 62 -7.22 11.22 3.61
N LYS A 63 -8.45 11.66 3.38
CA LYS A 63 -9.49 10.79 2.78
C LYS A 63 -9.10 10.33 1.38
N GLU A 64 -8.57 11.22 0.55
CA GLU A 64 -8.06 10.86 -0.79
C GLU A 64 -6.94 9.82 -0.68
N TYR A 65 -6.01 9.99 0.26
CA TYR A 65 -4.95 9.03 0.54
C TYR A 65 -5.51 7.65 0.92
N LEU A 66 -6.48 7.59 1.82
CA LEU A 66 -7.09 6.31 2.23
C LEU A 66 -7.79 5.59 1.06
N GLN A 67 -8.31 6.33 0.09
CA GLN A 67 -8.97 5.75 -1.07
C GLN A 67 -7.98 5.23 -2.13
N GLN A 68 -6.88 5.91 -2.35
CA GLN A 68 -6.01 5.61 -3.50
C GLN A 68 -4.51 5.76 -3.23
N GLY A 69 -4.10 6.29 -2.09
CA GLY A 69 -2.70 6.74 -1.88
C GLY A 69 -1.72 5.64 -1.47
N TYR A 70 -2.16 4.42 -1.18
CA TYR A 70 -1.28 3.37 -0.68
C TYR A 70 -0.32 2.83 -1.74
N TYR A 71 -0.76 2.70 -2.99
CA TYR A 71 0.07 2.17 -4.07
C TYR A 71 0.65 3.28 -4.95
N PRO A 72 1.94 3.18 -5.38
CA PRO A 72 2.58 4.20 -6.20
C PRO A 72 1.90 4.47 -7.55
N PHE A 73 1.17 3.49 -8.09
CA PHE A 73 0.47 3.60 -9.36
C PHE A 73 -0.90 4.30 -9.30
N PHE A 74 -1.21 4.99 -8.19
CA PHE A 74 -2.49 5.69 -8.02
C PHE A 74 -2.78 6.77 -9.08
N LYS A 75 -1.76 7.29 -9.75
CA LYS A 75 -1.89 8.26 -10.84
C LYS A 75 -2.22 7.65 -12.20
N GLU A 76 -2.13 6.32 -12.33
CA GLU A 76 -2.39 5.65 -13.61
C GLU A 76 -3.88 5.64 -13.95
N LYS A 77 -4.19 5.82 -15.24
CA LYS A 77 -5.55 5.63 -15.71
C LYS A 77 -5.99 4.19 -15.49
N GLY A 78 -7.17 3.99 -14.92
CA GLY A 78 -7.68 2.67 -14.59
C GLY A 78 -7.16 2.09 -13.26
N TYR A 79 -6.68 2.93 -12.36
CA TYR A 79 -6.21 2.53 -11.03
C TYR A 79 -7.13 1.52 -10.33
N TYR A 80 -8.44 1.81 -10.25
CA TYR A 80 -9.39 0.93 -9.58
C TYR A 80 -9.61 -0.39 -10.30
N ILE A 81 -9.53 -0.41 -11.63
CA ILE A 81 -9.61 -1.63 -12.42
C ILE A 81 -8.39 -2.52 -12.13
N ARG A 82 -7.21 -1.92 -12.11
CA ARG A 82 -5.96 -2.61 -11.77
C ARG A 82 -5.96 -3.12 -10.33
N LEU A 83 -6.39 -2.29 -9.38
CA LEU A 83 -6.49 -2.68 -7.97
C LEU A 83 -7.45 -3.86 -7.79
N ARG A 84 -8.61 -3.83 -8.44
CA ARG A 84 -9.57 -4.93 -8.44
C ARG A 84 -8.99 -6.21 -9.04
N SER A 85 -8.23 -6.10 -10.12
CA SER A 85 -7.57 -7.25 -10.75
C SER A 85 -6.52 -7.86 -9.82
N ILE A 86 -5.69 -7.05 -9.17
CA ILE A 86 -4.70 -7.50 -8.18
C ILE A 86 -5.39 -8.19 -6.99
N LEU A 87 -6.48 -7.61 -6.47
CA LEU A 87 -7.24 -8.19 -5.39
C LEU A 87 -7.85 -9.56 -5.77
N ASN A 88 -8.43 -9.65 -6.96
CA ASN A 88 -8.98 -10.92 -7.46
C ASN A 88 -7.89 -11.98 -7.59
N GLN A 89 -6.74 -11.63 -8.16
CA GLN A 89 -5.62 -12.55 -8.29
C GLN A 89 -5.13 -13.04 -6.92
N ALA A 90 -4.99 -12.14 -5.95
CA ALA A 90 -4.59 -12.49 -4.59
C ALA A 90 -5.60 -13.45 -3.94
N LEU A 91 -6.90 -13.19 -4.07
CA LEU A 91 -7.96 -14.02 -3.47
C LEU A 91 -8.16 -15.36 -4.17
N GLU A 92 -8.00 -15.41 -5.48
CA GLU A 92 -8.30 -16.61 -6.27
C GLU A 92 -7.10 -17.54 -6.43
N ASN A 93 -5.88 -16.99 -6.44
CA ASN A 93 -4.66 -17.73 -6.71
C ASN A 93 -3.70 -17.74 -5.52
N ASP A 94 -3.26 -16.54 -5.07
CA ASP A 94 -2.15 -16.46 -4.14
C ASP A 94 -2.53 -16.99 -2.75
N ILE A 95 -3.62 -16.50 -2.16
CA ILE A 95 -4.07 -16.91 -0.82
C ILE A 95 -4.43 -18.39 -0.76
N PRO A 96 -5.20 -18.99 -1.71
CA PRO A 96 -5.47 -20.42 -1.71
C PRO A 96 -4.21 -21.29 -1.79
N ILE A 97 -3.21 -20.89 -2.56
CA ILE A 97 -1.94 -21.61 -2.67
C ILE A 97 -1.18 -21.57 -1.36
N PHE A 98 -0.96 -20.39 -0.79
CA PHE A 98 -0.20 -20.20 0.45
C PHE A 98 -0.90 -20.77 1.69
N ALA A 99 -2.20 -20.56 1.81
CA ALA A 99 -2.98 -21.01 2.95
C ALA A 99 -3.49 -22.46 2.81
N LYS A 100 -3.19 -23.16 1.72
CA LYS A 100 -3.75 -24.48 1.39
C LYS A 100 -5.28 -24.51 1.52
N MET A 101 -5.92 -23.40 1.13
CA MET A 101 -7.37 -23.24 1.23
C MET A 101 -8.06 -23.86 0.02
N ASN A 102 -9.28 -24.39 0.25
CA ASN A 102 -10.10 -24.85 -0.85
C ASN A 102 -10.76 -23.67 -1.60
N ILE A 103 -11.17 -23.93 -2.84
CA ILE A 103 -11.81 -22.93 -3.72
C ILE A 103 -13.07 -22.33 -3.09
N THR A 104 -13.83 -23.13 -2.34
CA THR A 104 -15.07 -22.68 -1.66
C THR A 104 -14.79 -21.60 -0.62
N THR A 105 -13.70 -21.72 0.14
CA THR A 105 -13.30 -20.75 1.15
C THR A 105 -12.83 -19.44 0.50
N ALA A 106 -12.06 -19.53 -0.59
CA ALA A 106 -11.65 -18.36 -1.37
C ALA A 106 -12.85 -17.58 -1.92
N GLN A 107 -13.88 -18.29 -2.42
CA GLN A 107 -15.12 -17.65 -2.87
C GLN A 107 -15.90 -16.96 -1.75
N LYS A 108 -15.91 -17.55 -0.55
CA LYS A 108 -16.53 -16.91 0.64
C LYS A 108 -15.80 -15.62 1.03
N LEU A 109 -14.47 -15.64 1.05
CA LEU A 109 -13.66 -14.44 1.31
C LEU A 109 -13.93 -13.34 0.28
N LYS A 110 -14.01 -13.71 -1.00
CA LYS A 110 -14.34 -12.78 -2.07
C LYS A 110 -15.70 -12.11 -1.85
N ARG A 111 -16.72 -12.89 -1.45
CA ARG A 111 -18.05 -12.35 -1.13
C ARG A 111 -18.03 -11.39 0.05
N LEU A 112 -17.25 -11.67 1.10
CA LEU A 112 -17.11 -10.78 2.25
C LEU A 112 -16.50 -9.43 1.89
N LEU A 113 -15.57 -9.38 0.96
CA LEU A 113 -14.92 -8.13 0.53
C LEU A 113 -15.75 -7.29 -0.43
N TYR A 114 -16.74 -7.89 -1.11
CA TYR A 114 -17.62 -7.21 -2.06
C TYR A 114 -19.01 -6.86 -1.50
N ILE A 115 -19.23 -7.12 -0.23
CA ILE A 115 -20.37 -6.60 0.49
C ILE A 115 -20.05 -5.19 1.01
#